data_4129f1f753a84d6f178b673da07b999f
#
_entry.id   4129f1f753a84d6f178b673da07b999f
#
_cell.length_a   1.000
_cell.length_b   1.000
_cell.length_c   1.000
_cell.angle_alpha   90.00
_cell.angle_beta   90.00
_cell.angle_gamma   90.00
#
_symmetry.space_group_name_H-M   'P 1'
#
loop_
_entity.id
_entity.type
_entity.pdbx_description
1 polymer ?
#
loop_
_entity_poly.entity_id
_entity_poly.type
_entity_poly.pdbx_seq_one_letter_code
_entity_poly.pdbx_strand_id
1 'polypeptide(L)'
;EINMERLGSKIIELHKISKKFGDKKILENFSFDFQRGARIGIIGKNGTGKSTFLNLLTQTIPTDSGKVITGDTIKIGYYTQSGINPKPGQRVIDIIKEYGEYIPLMKGKLISASQLLERFLFDSKKQYDFVEKLSGGELKRLYLCTVLIQNPNFLILDEPTNDLDIVTLNVLESFLLDFPGCLLVVSHDRYFMDKIVDDLFVFRGDGIVE
;
A
#
# COMPACT_ATOMS: atom_id res chain seq x y z
N GLU A 1 13.16 -3.54 -14.19
CA GLU A 1 12.72 -2.32 -13.50
C GLU A 1 11.31 -1.97 -13.93
N ILE A 2 10.46 -1.62 -12.99
CA ILE A 2 9.06 -1.21 -13.21
C ILE A 2 9.06 0.21 -13.77
N ASN A 3 8.31 0.42 -14.86
CA ASN A 3 8.11 1.76 -15.41
C ASN A 3 6.84 2.35 -14.81
N MET A 4 6.99 3.43 -14.05
CA MET A 4 5.86 4.18 -13.53
C MET A 4 5.47 5.31 -14.49
N GLU A 5 4.21 5.72 -14.42
CA GLU A 5 3.82 7.03 -14.94
C GLU A 5 4.75 8.09 -14.34
N ARG A 6 5.14 9.04 -15.18
CA ARG A 6 6.12 10.07 -14.80
C ARG A 6 5.62 10.85 -13.60
N LEU A 7 6.27 10.66 -12.44
CA LEU A 7 6.00 11.45 -11.26
C LEU A 7 6.27 12.92 -11.54
N GLY A 8 5.27 13.76 -11.33
CA GLY A 8 5.43 15.20 -11.31
C GLY A 8 6.36 15.68 -10.19
N SER A 9 6.55 16.96 -10.06
CA SER A 9 7.37 17.56 -9.00
C SER A 9 6.71 17.45 -7.62
N LYS A 10 5.38 17.43 -7.58
CA LYS A 10 4.60 17.30 -6.34
C LYS A 10 4.12 15.85 -6.18
N ILE A 11 4.34 15.31 -4.99
CA ILE A 11 3.86 13.98 -4.59
C ILE A 11 2.65 14.15 -3.68
N ILE A 12 2.86 14.19 -2.38
CA ILE A 12 1.85 14.54 -1.38
C ILE A 12 2.51 15.52 -0.40
N GLU A 13 1.85 16.63 -0.16
CA GLU A 13 2.29 17.65 0.79
C GLU A 13 1.25 17.77 1.91
N LEU A 14 1.73 17.71 3.15
CA LEU A 14 0.92 17.91 4.35
C LEU A 14 1.30 19.25 4.97
N HIS A 15 0.35 20.17 5.04
CA HIS A 15 0.57 21.51 5.58
C HIS A 15 -0.20 21.73 6.88
N LYS A 16 0.52 21.66 8.00
CA LYS A 16 0.02 21.91 9.36
C LYS A 16 -1.32 21.22 9.65
N ILE A 17 -1.42 19.94 9.25
CA ILE A 17 -2.64 19.19 9.45
C ILE A 17 -2.84 18.83 10.92
N SER A 18 -4.07 18.98 11.40
CA SER A 18 -4.48 18.60 12.74
C SER A 18 -5.77 17.78 12.69
N LYS A 19 -5.88 16.83 13.58
CA LYS A 19 -7.06 15.98 13.75
C LYS A 19 -7.24 15.56 15.20
N LYS A 20 -8.47 15.66 15.70
CA LYS A 20 -8.84 15.14 17.01
C LYS A 20 -10.21 14.45 16.95
N PHE A 21 -10.45 13.54 17.85
CA PHE A 21 -11.74 12.94 18.11
C PHE A 21 -12.09 13.18 19.60
N GLY A 22 -13.06 14.05 19.84
CA GLY A 22 -13.31 14.55 21.20
C GLY A 22 -12.06 15.22 21.76
N ASP A 23 -11.59 14.76 22.91
CA ASP A 23 -10.37 15.29 23.55
C ASP A 23 -9.08 14.58 23.08
N LYS A 24 -9.21 13.52 22.30
CA LYS A 24 -8.07 12.75 21.83
C LYS A 24 -7.43 13.39 20.60
N LYS A 25 -6.23 13.93 20.76
CA LYS A 25 -5.41 14.44 19.67
C LYS A 25 -4.77 13.30 18.89
N ILE A 26 -5.00 13.26 17.59
CA ILE A 26 -4.38 12.30 16.66
C ILE A 26 -3.15 12.91 16.02
N LEU A 27 -3.27 14.13 15.51
CA LEU A 27 -2.21 14.94 14.92
C LEU A 27 -2.38 16.39 15.36
N GLU A 28 -1.26 17.06 15.58
CA GLU A 28 -1.22 18.48 15.92
C GLU A 28 -0.16 19.19 15.07
N ASN A 29 -0.62 20.05 14.16
CA ASN A 29 0.22 20.88 13.28
C ASN A 29 1.31 20.08 12.52
N PHE A 30 0.99 18.90 12.03
CA PHE A 30 1.92 18.05 11.32
C PHE A 30 2.13 18.52 9.88
N SER A 31 3.37 18.74 9.51
CA SER A 31 3.76 19.09 8.14
C SER A 31 4.81 18.11 7.62
N PHE A 32 4.62 17.64 6.40
CA PHE A 32 5.57 16.79 5.73
C PHE A 32 5.39 16.88 4.20
N ASP A 33 6.48 16.84 3.49
CA ASP A 33 6.51 16.84 2.04
C ASP A 33 7.17 15.54 1.54
N PHE A 34 6.36 14.65 0.96
CA PHE A 34 6.84 13.39 0.42
C PHE A 34 7.69 13.63 -0.82
N GLN A 35 8.95 13.20 -0.76
CA GLN A 35 9.87 13.28 -1.88
C GLN A 35 9.76 12.04 -2.77
N ARG A 36 10.27 12.13 -3.99
CA ARG A 36 10.32 10.98 -4.91
C ARG A 36 11.08 9.83 -4.30
N GLY A 37 10.49 8.64 -4.40
CA GLY A 37 11.09 7.43 -3.86
C GLY A 37 11.13 7.35 -2.34
N ALA A 38 10.40 8.22 -1.63
CA ALA A 38 10.30 8.16 -0.19
C ALA A 38 9.80 6.80 0.26
N ARG A 39 10.47 6.21 1.26
CA ARG A 39 10.13 4.92 1.86
C ARG A 39 10.04 5.10 3.36
N ILE A 40 8.79 5.18 3.84
CA ILE A 40 8.51 5.55 5.22
C ILE A 40 7.71 4.46 5.90
N GLY A 41 8.17 4.07 7.08
CA GLY A 41 7.44 3.20 7.98
C GLY A 41 6.69 4.00 9.03
N ILE A 42 5.53 3.51 9.42
CA ILE A 42 4.73 4.07 10.52
C ILE A 42 4.72 3.06 11.66
N ILE A 43 5.16 3.50 12.83
CA ILE A 43 5.17 2.69 14.05
C ILE A 43 4.44 3.40 15.18
N GLY A 44 3.93 2.63 16.11
CA GLY A 44 3.22 3.11 17.29
C GLY A 44 2.28 2.04 17.84
N LYS A 45 1.88 2.20 19.08
CA LYS A 45 0.90 1.31 19.72
C LYS A 45 -0.46 1.40 19.02
N ASN A 46 -1.29 0.38 19.18
CA ASN A 46 -2.67 0.42 18.69
C ASN A 46 -3.42 1.59 19.33
N GLY A 47 -4.22 2.28 18.52
CA GLY A 47 -5.00 3.43 18.98
C GLY A 47 -4.23 4.75 19.05
N THR A 48 -3.00 4.83 18.56
CA THR A 48 -2.22 6.07 18.52
C THR A 48 -2.53 6.98 17.33
N GLY A 49 -3.35 6.51 16.39
CA GLY A 49 -3.81 7.32 15.26
C GLY A 49 -3.21 6.95 13.90
N LYS A 50 -2.51 5.82 13.78
CA LYS A 50 -1.90 5.37 12.52
C LYS A 50 -2.91 5.23 11.38
N SER A 51 -4.01 4.51 11.62
CA SER A 51 -5.07 4.34 10.61
C SER A 51 -5.77 5.66 10.26
N THR A 52 -5.98 6.52 11.26
CA THR A 52 -6.53 7.85 11.05
C THR A 52 -5.62 8.69 10.15
N PHE A 53 -4.30 8.61 10.37
CA PHE A 53 -3.32 9.30 9.54
C PHE A 53 -3.40 8.83 8.07
N LEU A 54 -3.50 7.53 7.82
CA LEU A 54 -3.68 7.00 6.47
C LEU A 54 -4.97 7.50 5.82
N ASN A 55 -6.06 7.59 6.57
CA ASN A 55 -7.33 8.11 6.08
C ASN A 55 -7.27 9.62 5.78
N LEU A 56 -6.52 10.38 6.54
CA LEU A 56 -6.26 11.80 6.25
C LEU A 56 -5.42 11.96 4.99
N LEU A 57 -4.36 11.17 4.85
CA LEU A 57 -3.47 11.19 3.70
C LEU A 57 -4.20 10.87 2.39
N THR A 58 -5.07 9.86 2.42
CA THR A 58 -5.91 9.46 1.27
C THR A 58 -7.16 10.32 1.11
N GLN A 59 -7.34 11.32 1.97
CA GLN A 59 -8.51 12.22 1.99
C GLN A 59 -9.86 11.50 2.12
N THR A 60 -9.85 10.32 2.72
CA THR A 60 -11.07 9.57 3.05
C THR A 60 -11.85 10.24 4.19
N ILE A 61 -11.12 10.88 5.11
CA ILE A 61 -11.69 11.74 6.14
C ILE A 61 -11.06 13.14 6.06
N PRO A 62 -11.79 14.21 6.43
CA PRO A 62 -11.24 15.55 6.40
C PRO A 62 -10.31 15.81 7.59
N THR A 63 -9.33 16.70 7.39
CA THR A 63 -8.57 17.33 8.48
C THR A 63 -9.43 18.34 9.22
N ASP A 64 -9.14 18.56 10.51
CA ASP A 64 -9.79 19.64 11.27
C ASP A 64 -9.19 21.00 10.89
N SER A 65 -7.89 21.04 10.62
CA SER A 65 -7.17 22.20 10.08
C SER A 65 -6.01 21.76 9.21
N GLY A 66 -5.47 22.70 8.46
CA GLY A 66 -4.40 22.44 7.51
C GLY A 66 -4.89 21.89 6.18
N LYS A 67 -3.96 21.49 5.33
CA LYS A 67 -4.26 21.02 3.97
C LYS A 67 -3.45 19.79 3.62
N VAL A 68 -4.07 18.87 2.88
CA VAL A 68 -3.43 17.77 2.19
C VAL A 68 -3.48 18.08 0.69
N ILE A 69 -2.33 18.20 0.05
CA ILE A 69 -2.22 18.44 -1.38
C ILE A 69 -1.62 17.21 -2.03
N THR A 70 -2.38 16.60 -2.93
CA THR A 70 -1.94 15.45 -3.73
C THR A 70 -1.59 15.90 -5.13
N GLY A 71 -0.42 15.51 -5.63
CA GLY A 71 0.00 15.82 -7.00
C GLY A 71 -0.90 15.15 -8.04
N ASP A 72 -1.07 15.79 -9.20
CA ASP A 72 -2.00 15.34 -10.25
C ASP A 72 -1.64 13.99 -10.85
N THR A 73 -0.38 13.59 -10.77
CA THR A 73 0.11 12.31 -11.32
C THR A 73 0.12 11.18 -10.29
N ILE A 74 -0.31 11.44 -9.06
CA ILE A 74 -0.28 10.44 -7.99
C ILE A 74 -1.41 9.44 -8.16
N LYS A 75 -1.02 8.17 -8.21
CA LYS A 75 -1.91 7.01 -8.21
C LYS A 75 -1.62 6.18 -6.97
N ILE A 76 -2.53 6.27 -6.01
CA ILE A 76 -2.40 5.57 -4.72
C ILE A 76 -2.88 4.14 -4.88
N GLY A 77 -2.04 3.18 -4.49
CA GLY A 77 -2.43 1.81 -4.21
C GLY A 77 -2.52 1.64 -2.70
N TYR A 78 -3.62 1.10 -2.20
CA TYR A 78 -3.85 0.95 -0.77
C TYR A 78 -4.25 -0.47 -0.42
N TYR A 79 -3.32 -1.19 0.20
CA TYR A 79 -3.58 -2.50 0.79
C TYR A 79 -4.07 -2.31 2.22
N THR A 80 -5.36 -2.57 2.44
CA THR A 80 -6.04 -2.43 3.74
C THR A 80 -6.38 -3.81 4.32
N GLN A 81 -6.81 -3.83 5.58
CA GLN A 81 -7.29 -5.05 6.22
C GLN A 81 -8.65 -5.52 5.70
N SER A 82 -9.42 -4.66 5.02
CA SER A 82 -10.75 -5.01 4.49
C SER A 82 -10.73 -6.04 3.37
N GLY A 83 -9.64 -6.14 2.62
CA GLY A 83 -9.49 -7.12 1.56
C GLY A 83 -10.42 -6.90 0.36
N ILE A 84 -10.68 -7.96 -0.38
CA ILE A 84 -11.63 -8.01 -1.50
C ILE A 84 -12.75 -9.00 -1.19
N ASN A 85 -13.91 -8.74 -1.80
CA ASN A 85 -15.07 -9.63 -1.75
C ASN A 85 -15.43 -10.08 -3.18
N PRO A 86 -14.69 -11.04 -3.74
CA PRO A 86 -14.97 -11.53 -5.08
C PRO A 86 -16.30 -12.27 -5.12
N LYS A 87 -16.94 -12.22 -6.29
CA LYS A 87 -18.21 -12.93 -6.51
C LYS A 87 -17.94 -14.42 -6.65
N PRO A 88 -18.83 -15.28 -6.11
CA PRO A 88 -18.77 -16.72 -6.33
C PRO A 88 -18.75 -17.07 -7.82
N GLY A 89 -17.99 -18.09 -8.19
CA GLY A 89 -17.86 -18.55 -9.57
C GLY A 89 -16.80 -17.80 -10.40
N GLN A 90 -16.12 -16.82 -9.85
CA GLN A 90 -15.00 -16.17 -10.52
C GLN A 90 -13.71 -16.98 -10.38
N ARG A 91 -12.91 -17.00 -11.43
CA ARG A 91 -11.56 -17.56 -11.42
C ARG A 91 -10.56 -16.50 -10.94
N VAL A 92 -9.47 -16.92 -10.32
CA VAL A 92 -8.40 -16.04 -9.82
C VAL A 92 -7.92 -15.07 -10.92
N ILE A 93 -7.63 -15.59 -12.11
CA ILE A 93 -7.15 -14.78 -13.24
C ILE A 93 -8.19 -13.73 -13.70
N ASP A 94 -9.46 -14.07 -13.64
CA ASP A 94 -10.53 -13.15 -14.06
C ASP A 94 -10.70 -12.00 -13.07
N ILE A 95 -10.52 -12.29 -11.78
CA ILE A 95 -10.59 -11.28 -10.73
C ILE A 95 -9.48 -10.23 -10.90
N ILE A 96 -8.23 -10.66 -11.07
CA ILE A 96 -7.13 -9.70 -11.20
C ILE A 96 -7.27 -8.84 -12.46
N LYS A 97 -7.78 -9.41 -13.56
CA LYS A 97 -7.99 -8.68 -14.82
C LYS A 97 -9.02 -7.57 -14.72
N GLU A 98 -9.94 -7.62 -13.76
CA GLU A 98 -10.86 -6.52 -13.48
C GLU A 98 -10.13 -5.26 -12.97
N TYR A 99 -8.96 -5.43 -12.36
CA TYR A 99 -8.15 -4.35 -11.79
C TYR A 99 -7.04 -3.87 -12.72
N GLY A 100 -6.57 -4.71 -13.61
CA GLY A 100 -5.54 -4.38 -14.59
C GLY A 100 -5.04 -5.61 -15.33
N GLU A 101 -4.48 -5.40 -16.52
CA GLU A 101 -3.98 -6.48 -17.36
C GLU A 101 -2.44 -6.55 -17.40
N TYR A 102 -1.79 -5.40 -17.25
CA TYR A 102 -0.34 -5.28 -17.38
C TYR A 102 0.24 -4.26 -16.42
N ILE A 103 1.48 -4.52 -15.98
CA ILE A 103 2.35 -3.52 -15.36
C ILE A 103 3.43 -3.17 -16.37
N PRO A 104 3.60 -1.91 -16.77
CA PRO A 104 4.69 -1.51 -17.66
C PRO A 104 6.03 -1.60 -16.94
N LEU A 105 7.02 -2.14 -17.65
CA LEU A 105 8.41 -2.17 -17.24
C LEU A 105 9.24 -1.18 -18.05
N MET A 106 10.43 -0.87 -17.56
CA MET A 106 11.40 -0.09 -18.32
C MET A 106 11.70 -0.76 -19.68
N LYS A 107 12.03 0.06 -20.69
CA LYS A 107 12.31 -0.39 -22.07
C LYS A 107 11.11 -1.01 -22.82
N GLY A 108 9.90 -0.58 -22.50
CA GLY A 108 8.68 -0.98 -23.20
C GLY A 108 8.24 -2.43 -22.95
N LYS A 109 8.83 -3.11 -21.98
CA LYS A 109 8.37 -4.44 -21.55
C LYS A 109 7.14 -4.31 -20.66
N LEU A 110 6.35 -5.38 -20.59
CA LEU A 110 5.15 -5.48 -19.75
C LEU A 110 5.23 -6.75 -18.91
N ILE A 111 4.75 -6.67 -17.66
CA ILE A 111 4.36 -7.86 -16.88
C ILE A 111 2.86 -8.01 -17.01
N SER A 112 2.40 -9.17 -17.46
CA SER A 112 0.96 -9.46 -17.50
C SER A 112 0.40 -9.78 -16.12
N ALA A 113 -0.92 -9.71 -15.98
CA ALA A 113 -1.61 -10.14 -14.77
C ALA A 113 -1.25 -11.59 -14.39
N SER A 114 -1.18 -12.49 -15.38
CA SER A 114 -0.76 -13.88 -15.17
C SER A 114 0.67 -13.99 -14.62
N GLN A 115 1.60 -13.25 -15.18
CA GLN A 115 3.00 -13.23 -14.72
C GLN A 115 3.15 -12.65 -13.31
N LEU A 116 2.36 -11.62 -12.96
CA LEU A 116 2.34 -11.10 -11.60
C LEU A 116 1.79 -12.14 -10.61
N LEU A 117 0.69 -12.80 -10.96
CA LEU A 117 0.12 -13.88 -10.16
C LEU A 117 1.13 -15.03 -9.96
N GLU A 118 1.84 -15.41 -11.01
CA GLU A 118 2.86 -16.46 -10.93
C GLU A 118 4.00 -16.05 -9.99
N ARG A 119 4.46 -14.81 -10.06
CA ARG A 119 5.44 -14.25 -9.12
C ARG A 119 4.96 -14.33 -7.67
N PHE A 120 3.67 -14.14 -7.43
CA PHE A 120 3.04 -14.24 -6.11
C PHE A 120 2.45 -15.62 -5.82
N LEU A 121 3.03 -16.67 -6.39
CA LEU A 121 2.80 -18.08 -6.07
C LEU A 121 1.43 -18.62 -6.50
N PHE A 122 0.80 -17.98 -7.47
CA PHE A 122 -0.33 -18.54 -8.19
C PHE A 122 0.17 -19.13 -9.51
N ASP A 123 0.46 -20.42 -9.54
CA ASP A 123 0.84 -21.12 -10.76
C ASP A 123 -0.31 -21.15 -11.78
N SER A 124 -0.03 -21.57 -13.01
CA SER A 124 -1.01 -21.58 -14.08
C SER A 124 -2.29 -22.36 -13.74
N LYS A 125 -2.17 -23.46 -12.98
CA LYS A 125 -3.32 -24.25 -12.55
C LYS A 125 -4.17 -23.47 -11.54
N LYS A 126 -3.52 -22.86 -10.54
CA LYS A 126 -4.18 -22.10 -9.48
C LYS A 126 -4.84 -20.83 -9.97
N GLN A 127 -4.31 -20.22 -11.03
CA GLN A 127 -4.92 -19.05 -11.67
C GLN A 127 -6.30 -19.33 -12.26
N TYR A 128 -6.54 -20.55 -12.68
CA TYR A 128 -7.83 -21.00 -13.24
C TYR A 128 -8.74 -21.67 -12.22
N ASP A 129 -8.32 -21.82 -10.98
CA ASP A 129 -9.20 -22.25 -9.90
C ASP A 129 -10.24 -21.18 -9.56
N PHE A 130 -11.39 -21.64 -9.09
CA PHE A 130 -12.42 -20.74 -8.58
C PHE A 130 -11.99 -20.13 -7.24
N VAL A 131 -12.37 -18.88 -7.02
CA VAL A 131 -11.99 -18.12 -5.84
C VAL A 131 -12.45 -18.79 -4.54
N GLU A 132 -13.56 -19.51 -4.56
CA GLU A 132 -14.09 -20.22 -3.39
C GLU A 132 -13.16 -21.32 -2.87
N LYS A 133 -12.24 -21.79 -3.72
CA LYS A 133 -11.24 -22.79 -3.35
C LYS A 133 -10.02 -22.22 -2.66
N LEU A 134 -9.87 -20.90 -2.64
CA LEU A 134 -8.74 -20.24 -2.01
C LEU A 134 -8.85 -20.29 -0.49
N SER A 135 -7.72 -20.54 0.18
CA SER A 135 -7.59 -20.30 1.62
C SER A 135 -7.68 -18.80 1.94
N GLY A 136 -7.91 -18.46 3.21
CA GLY A 136 -7.90 -17.07 3.65
C GLY A 136 -6.59 -16.35 3.32
N GLY A 137 -5.46 -17.01 3.53
CA GLY A 137 -4.14 -16.46 3.18
C GLY A 137 -3.94 -16.27 1.68
N GLU A 138 -4.40 -17.22 0.87
CA GLU A 138 -4.37 -17.10 -0.59
C GLU A 138 -5.26 -15.96 -1.09
N LEU A 139 -6.42 -15.76 -0.47
CA LEU A 139 -7.30 -14.62 -0.80
C LEU A 139 -6.64 -13.27 -0.48
N LYS A 140 -5.96 -13.17 0.66
CA LYS A 140 -5.19 -11.97 1.03
C LYS A 140 -4.04 -11.71 0.05
N ARG A 141 -3.35 -12.75 -0.39
CA ARG A 141 -2.30 -12.67 -1.40
C ARG A 141 -2.85 -12.23 -2.77
N LEU A 142 -4.01 -12.75 -3.17
CA LEU A 142 -4.71 -12.28 -4.39
C LEU A 142 -5.07 -10.80 -4.27
N TYR A 143 -5.59 -10.38 -3.11
CA TYR A 143 -5.89 -8.99 -2.86
C TYR A 143 -4.67 -8.09 -3.04
N LEU A 144 -3.52 -8.48 -2.51
CA LEU A 144 -2.27 -7.77 -2.72
C LEU A 144 -1.96 -7.62 -4.23
N CYS A 145 -2.11 -8.69 -5.00
CA CYS A 145 -1.90 -8.64 -6.45
C CYS A 145 -2.87 -7.68 -7.15
N THR A 146 -4.12 -7.58 -6.71
CA THR A 146 -5.07 -6.61 -7.29
C THR A 146 -4.69 -5.17 -7.02
N VAL A 147 -4.04 -4.88 -5.91
CA VAL A 147 -3.49 -3.56 -5.61
C VAL A 147 -2.29 -3.25 -6.51
N LEU A 148 -1.36 -4.20 -6.64
CA LEU A 148 -0.11 -4.02 -7.40
C LEU A 148 -0.34 -3.95 -8.92
N ILE A 149 -1.30 -4.70 -9.46
CA ILE A 149 -1.56 -4.69 -10.91
C ILE A 149 -2.07 -3.35 -11.42
N GLN A 150 -2.63 -2.53 -10.56
CA GLN A 150 -3.08 -1.18 -10.90
C GLN A 150 -1.92 -0.21 -11.15
N ASN A 151 -0.68 -0.66 -10.97
CA ASN A 151 0.54 0.11 -11.15
C ASN A 151 0.56 1.44 -10.38
N PRO A 152 0.36 1.40 -9.05
CA PRO A 152 0.42 2.62 -8.25
C PRO A 152 1.84 3.20 -8.24
N ASN A 153 1.95 4.50 -8.06
CA ASN A 153 3.23 5.20 -7.83
C ASN A 153 3.37 5.72 -6.39
N PHE A 154 2.33 5.57 -5.59
CA PHE A 154 2.34 5.76 -4.14
C PHE A 154 1.63 4.56 -3.51
N LEU A 155 2.39 3.67 -2.88
CA LEU A 155 1.88 2.42 -2.33
C LEU A 155 1.79 2.49 -0.81
N ILE A 156 0.60 2.23 -0.29
CA ILE A 156 0.33 2.15 1.15
C ILE A 156 0.04 0.70 1.52
N LEU A 157 0.80 0.17 2.46
CA LEU A 157 0.61 -1.18 3.01
C LEU A 157 0.26 -1.06 4.49
N ASP A 158 -0.97 -1.40 4.85
CA ASP A 158 -1.44 -1.36 6.23
C ASP A 158 -1.42 -2.76 6.84
N GLU A 159 -0.45 -3.01 7.71
CA GLU A 159 -0.23 -4.27 8.42
C GLU A 159 -0.14 -5.50 7.50
N PRO A 160 0.67 -5.48 6.42
CA PRO A 160 0.75 -6.62 5.51
C PRO A 160 1.29 -7.88 6.19
N THR A 161 2.11 -7.73 7.21
CA THR A 161 2.71 -8.84 7.95
C THR A 161 1.72 -9.64 8.80
N ASN A 162 0.56 -9.09 9.11
CA ASN A 162 -0.49 -9.81 9.85
C ASN A 162 -1.25 -10.81 8.97
N ASP A 163 -1.33 -10.55 7.68
CA ASP A 163 -2.21 -11.26 6.75
C ASP A 163 -1.48 -12.21 5.82
N LEU A 164 -0.18 -11.99 5.61
CA LEU A 164 0.62 -12.70 4.63
C LEU A 164 1.60 -13.67 5.31
N ASP A 165 1.75 -14.85 4.73
CA ASP A 165 2.76 -15.80 5.18
C ASP A 165 4.18 -15.34 4.83
N ILE A 166 5.18 -15.98 5.44
CA ILE A 166 6.58 -15.57 5.31
C ILE A 166 7.09 -15.69 3.86
N VAL A 167 6.59 -16.67 3.11
CA VAL A 167 6.98 -16.87 1.71
C VAL A 167 6.43 -15.73 0.85
N THR A 168 5.17 -15.36 1.04
CA THR A 168 4.56 -14.20 0.37
C THR A 168 5.25 -12.90 0.75
N LEU A 169 5.62 -12.71 2.02
CA LEU A 169 6.37 -11.52 2.46
C LEU A 169 7.73 -11.41 1.79
N ASN A 170 8.43 -12.52 1.58
CA ASN A 170 9.71 -12.53 0.85
C ASN A 170 9.53 -12.12 -0.63
N VAL A 171 8.47 -12.58 -1.27
CA VAL A 171 8.13 -12.15 -2.64
C VAL A 171 7.79 -10.66 -2.67
N LEU A 172 7.00 -10.19 -1.69
CA LEU A 172 6.64 -8.77 -1.57
C LEU A 172 7.89 -7.90 -1.35
N GLU A 173 8.79 -8.29 -0.46
CA GLU A 173 10.07 -7.60 -0.26
C GLU A 173 10.85 -7.45 -1.57
N SER A 174 10.99 -8.54 -2.32
CA SER A 174 11.68 -8.54 -3.61
C SER A 174 11.02 -7.61 -4.62
N PHE A 175 9.68 -7.58 -4.66
CA PHE A 175 8.93 -6.65 -5.50
C PHE A 175 9.18 -5.19 -5.08
N LEU A 176 9.15 -4.91 -3.78
CA LEU A 176 9.31 -3.56 -3.24
C LEU A 176 10.73 -3.00 -3.43
N LEU A 177 11.76 -3.84 -3.48
CA LEU A 177 13.12 -3.42 -3.80
C LEU A 177 13.22 -2.84 -5.22
N ASP A 178 12.44 -3.37 -6.16
CA ASP A 178 12.38 -2.90 -7.54
C ASP A 178 11.30 -1.82 -7.76
N PHE A 179 10.49 -1.55 -6.76
CA PHE A 179 9.40 -0.57 -6.85
C PHE A 179 9.96 0.85 -6.78
N PRO A 180 9.81 1.66 -7.85
CA PRO A 180 10.43 2.98 -7.93
C PRO A 180 9.59 4.09 -7.30
N GLY A 181 8.34 3.80 -6.88
CA GLY A 181 7.42 4.76 -6.28
C GLY A 181 7.67 5.05 -4.81
N CYS A 182 6.81 5.88 -4.25
CA CYS A 182 6.77 6.12 -2.81
C CYS A 182 6.12 4.94 -2.10
N LEU A 183 6.63 4.61 -0.92
CA LEU A 183 6.14 3.52 -0.09
C LEU A 183 5.86 4.04 1.32
N LEU A 184 4.68 3.72 1.82
CA LEU A 184 4.28 3.99 3.20
C LEU A 184 3.76 2.68 3.81
N VAL A 185 4.40 2.22 4.87
CA VAL A 185 4.10 0.92 5.49
C VAL A 185 3.80 1.08 6.96
N VAL A 186 2.67 0.56 7.39
CA VAL A 186 2.35 0.37 8.80
C VAL A 186 2.60 -1.08 9.17
N SER A 187 3.49 -1.33 10.09
CA SER A 187 3.77 -2.68 10.60
C SER A 187 4.38 -2.65 12.00
N HIS A 188 4.12 -3.71 12.76
CA HIS A 188 4.81 -4.00 14.03
C HIS A 188 6.05 -4.89 13.81
N ASP A 189 6.24 -5.43 12.62
CA ASP A 189 7.38 -6.27 12.28
C ASP A 189 8.58 -5.42 11.89
N ARG A 190 9.51 -5.26 12.85
CA ARG A 190 10.72 -4.46 12.64
C ARG A 190 11.63 -5.04 11.57
N TYR A 191 11.72 -6.36 11.49
CA TYR A 191 12.58 -7.03 10.52
C TYR A 191 12.13 -6.76 9.08
N PHE A 192 10.81 -6.81 8.85
CA PHE A 192 10.23 -6.43 7.56
C PHE A 192 10.46 -4.94 7.26
N MET A 193 10.23 -4.07 8.25
CA MET A 193 10.40 -2.62 8.10
C MET A 193 11.85 -2.23 7.77
N ASP A 194 12.81 -2.80 8.48
CA ASP A 194 14.24 -2.48 8.30
C ASP A 194 14.75 -2.77 6.88
N LYS A 195 14.12 -3.71 6.19
CA LYS A 195 14.48 -4.07 4.82
C LYS A 195 13.93 -3.14 3.75
N ILE A 196 12.80 -2.50 4.00
CA ILE A 196 12.03 -1.83 2.95
C ILE A 196 11.82 -0.34 3.15
N VAL A 197 12.07 0.21 4.35
CA VAL A 197 11.91 1.64 4.63
C VAL A 197 13.21 2.29 5.04
N ASP A 198 13.32 3.59 4.75
CA ASP A 198 14.50 4.40 5.07
C ASP A 198 14.26 5.29 6.29
N ASP A 199 13.02 5.73 6.50
CA ASP A 199 12.61 6.64 7.57
C ASP A 199 11.39 6.11 8.32
N LEU A 200 11.15 6.62 9.51
CA LEU A 200 10.03 6.23 10.35
C LEU A 200 9.22 7.45 10.81
N PHE A 201 7.90 7.30 10.83
CA PHE A 201 7.01 8.15 11.62
C PHE A 201 6.62 7.40 12.89
N VAL A 202 6.91 8.00 14.03
CA VAL A 202 6.62 7.42 15.35
C VAL A 202 5.41 8.12 15.96
N PHE A 203 4.32 7.36 16.10
CA PHE A 203 3.09 7.82 16.72
C PHE A 203 3.07 7.48 18.20
N ARG A 204 3.09 8.49 19.07
CA ARG A 204 3.10 8.31 20.52
C ARG A 204 1.71 8.34 21.17
N GLY A 205 0.70 8.86 20.47
CA GLY A 205 -0.66 8.95 20.95
C GLY A 205 -1.04 10.29 21.61
N ASP A 206 -0.15 11.27 21.52
CA ASP A 206 -0.31 12.63 22.06
C ASP A 206 -0.52 13.71 20.98
N GLY A 207 -0.68 13.29 19.73
CA GLY A 207 -0.80 14.17 18.55
C GLY A 207 0.55 14.58 17.96
N ILE A 208 1.66 14.15 18.55
CA ILE A 208 3.01 14.40 18.06
C ILE A 208 3.49 13.20 17.25
N VAL A 209 4.05 13.47 16.08
CA VAL A 209 4.68 12.48 15.22
C VAL A 209 6.14 12.89 15.01
N GLU A 210 7.04 11.99 15.29
CA GLU A 210 8.49 12.15 15.14
C GLU A 210 9.05 11.33 14.00
#